data_0a1f584c423dc66801b6a9bc355ddf9d
#
_entry.id   0a1f584c423dc66801b6a9bc355ddf9d
#
_cell.length_a   1.000
_cell.length_b   1.000
_cell.length_c   1.000
_cell.angle_alpha   90.00
_cell.angle_beta   90.00
_cell.angle_gamma   90.00
#
_symmetry.space_group_name_H-M   'P 1'
#
loop_
_entity.id
_entity.type
_entity.pdbx_description
1 polymer ?
#
loop_
_entity_poly.entity_id
_entity_poly.type
_entity_poly.pdbx_seq_one_letter_code
_entity_poly.pdbx_strand_id
1 'polypeptide(L)'
;VGTAPLLEYLLDERADRGDIKVRVVSSGAKLDPEEAEDVAKGILQFKPNFAIVVSPNAALPGPTKAREILKEAGLPVLVVSDLPAKKAAKDMDAKGFGYFVVEADAMIGARREFLDPVEMACFNADIIKVLALTGVFNLLVKCVDGIIQAFKEGKQPELPKIVVDKTKALKEAGYQNPYAYAKAMAAFEAARRVGDLTTEGCFKIQEREVYIPIVAAAHELMRYASKLAEEARETEKSEDMVLRKPHGKDGSLLSKVKLMEKPEKK
;
A
#
# COMPACT_ATOMS: atom_id res chain seq x y z
N VAL A 1 -0.34 -7.91 1.89
CA VAL A 1 -0.87 -6.57 1.56
C VAL A 1 -0.37 -6.12 0.20
N GLY A 2 -1.26 -5.59 -0.64
CA GLY A 2 -0.91 -5.09 -1.98
C GLY A 2 -0.04 -3.83 -1.95
N THR A 3 -0.11 -3.05 -0.88
CA THR A 3 0.75 -1.88 -0.69
C THR A 3 2.23 -2.21 -0.47
N ALA A 4 2.61 -3.43 -0.05
CA ALA A 4 4.02 -3.80 0.13
C ALA A 4 4.82 -3.72 -1.19
N PRO A 5 4.43 -4.42 -2.28
CA PRO A 5 5.14 -4.29 -3.56
C PRO A 5 5.06 -2.88 -4.14
N LEU A 6 3.99 -2.12 -3.91
CA LEU A 6 3.93 -0.72 -4.34
C LEU A 6 4.98 0.15 -3.66
N LEU A 7 5.25 -0.08 -2.37
CA LEU A 7 6.36 0.57 -1.67
C LEU A 7 7.72 0.20 -2.26
N GLU A 8 7.93 -1.08 -2.57
CA GLU A 8 9.17 -1.52 -3.22
C GLU A 8 9.35 -0.84 -4.58
N TYR A 9 8.31 -0.78 -5.41
CA TYR A 9 8.35 -0.05 -6.69
C TYR A 9 8.63 1.44 -6.52
N LEU A 10 8.00 2.09 -5.54
CA LEU A 10 8.23 3.50 -5.23
C LEU A 10 9.68 3.76 -4.83
N LEU A 11 10.20 2.95 -3.91
CA LEU A 11 11.54 3.16 -3.34
C LEU A 11 12.65 2.71 -4.30
N ASP A 12 12.33 1.86 -5.26
CA ASP A 12 13.24 1.38 -6.32
C ASP A 12 12.83 1.89 -7.71
N GLU A 13 12.00 2.92 -7.78
CA GLU A 13 11.52 3.52 -9.05
C GLU A 13 12.66 3.81 -10.04
N ARG A 14 13.83 4.09 -9.48
CA ARG A 14 15.07 4.23 -10.24
C ARG A 14 16.21 3.58 -9.47
N ALA A 15 16.72 2.51 -10.01
CA ALA A 15 17.88 1.80 -9.44
C ALA A 15 19.13 2.70 -9.29
N ASP A 16 19.17 3.83 -9.99
CA ASP A 16 20.27 4.81 -9.95
C ASP A 16 20.00 6.02 -9.02
N ARG A 17 18.91 6.02 -8.23
CA ARG A 17 18.67 7.07 -7.22
C ARG A 17 19.78 7.09 -6.18
N GLY A 18 20.47 8.22 -6.10
CA GLY A 18 21.63 8.39 -5.20
C GLY A 18 21.27 8.96 -3.81
N ASP A 19 20.03 9.42 -3.63
CA ASP A 19 19.59 10.11 -2.40
C ASP A 19 19.03 9.18 -1.33
N ILE A 20 18.71 7.93 -1.67
CA ILE A 20 18.16 6.93 -0.74
C ILE A 20 18.90 5.58 -0.83
N LYS A 21 18.85 4.84 0.28
CA LYS A 21 19.24 3.41 0.33
C LYS A 21 18.11 2.64 0.96
N VAL A 22 17.60 1.64 0.28
CA VAL A 22 16.47 0.83 0.74
C VAL A 22 16.96 -0.55 1.20
N ARG A 23 16.38 -1.04 2.28
CA ARG A 23 16.52 -2.41 2.74
C ARG A 23 15.17 -2.97 3.11
N VAL A 24 14.90 -4.18 2.68
CA VAL A 24 13.67 -4.90 3.00
C VAL A 24 14.03 -6.12 3.85
N VAL A 25 13.35 -6.29 4.97
CA VAL A 25 13.45 -7.47 5.82
C VAL A 25 12.04 -8.00 6.00
N SER A 26 11.83 -9.28 5.75
CA SER A 26 10.51 -9.90 5.73
C SER A 26 10.48 -11.20 6.50
N SER A 27 9.42 -11.44 7.26
CA SER A 27 9.09 -12.74 7.88
C SER A 27 8.28 -13.65 6.93
N GLY A 28 8.12 -13.26 5.68
CA GLY A 28 7.19 -13.95 4.76
C GLY A 28 5.74 -13.83 5.22
N ALA A 29 5.06 -14.95 5.38
CA ALA A 29 3.65 -14.98 5.79
C ALA A 29 3.44 -15.04 7.32
N LYS A 30 4.50 -15.04 8.12
CA LYS A 30 4.43 -15.15 9.58
C LYS A 30 4.22 -13.79 10.22
N LEU A 31 3.32 -13.73 11.19
CA LEU A 31 2.90 -12.49 11.87
C LEU A 31 2.94 -12.58 13.40
N ASP A 32 3.56 -13.65 13.93
CA ASP A 32 3.71 -13.80 15.36
C ASP A 32 4.76 -12.84 15.95
N PRO A 33 4.77 -12.61 17.26
CA PRO A 33 5.67 -11.66 17.89
C PRO A 33 7.15 -11.98 17.80
N GLU A 34 7.53 -13.26 17.71
CA GLU A 34 8.92 -13.70 17.62
C GLU A 34 9.51 -13.35 16.25
N GLU A 35 8.83 -13.75 15.18
CA GLU A 35 9.24 -13.42 13.81
C GLU A 35 9.24 -11.89 13.55
N ALA A 36 8.28 -11.18 14.13
CA ALA A 36 8.21 -9.72 14.03
C ALA A 36 9.36 -9.02 14.76
N GLU A 37 9.81 -9.57 15.90
CA GLU A 37 10.99 -9.10 16.62
C GLU A 37 12.27 -9.31 15.81
N ASP A 38 12.42 -10.47 15.19
CA ASP A 38 13.59 -10.79 14.37
C ASP A 38 13.68 -9.86 13.14
N VAL A 39 12.55 -9.58 12.49
CA VAL A 39 12.48 -8.60 11.40
C VAL A 39 12.91 -7.22 11.88
N ALA A 40 12.38 -6.76 13.03
CA ALA A 40 12.72 -5.45 13.58
C ALA A 40 14.22 -5.35 13.97
N LYS A 41 14.77 -6.37 14.60
CA LYS A 41 16.20 -6.43 14.91
C LYS A 41 17.06 -6.49 13.64
N GLY A 42 16.61 -7.23 12.64
CA GLY A 42 17.29 -7.34 11.35
C GLY A 42 17.42 -6.01 10.63
N ILE A 43 16.36 -5.22 10.58
CA ILE A 43 16.40 -3.90 9.91
C ILE A 43 17.28 -2.89 10.69
N LEU A 44 17.33 -2.96 12.02
CA LEU A 44 18.16 -2.08 12.83
C LEU A 44 19.67 -2.24 12.56
N GLN A 45 20.12 -3.39 12.09
CA GLN A 45 21.53 -3.61 11.72
C GLN A 45 22.00 -2.69 10.60
N PHE A 46 21.08 -2.21 9.75
CA PHE A 46 21.38 -1.28 8.66
C PHE A 46 21.38 0.19 9.09
N LYS A 47 21.07 0.50 10.35
CA LYS A 47 21.00 1.87 10.91
C LYS A 47 20.16 2.82 10.03
N PRO A 48 18.89 2.50 9.75
CA PRO A 48 18.05 3.33 8.90
C PRO A 48 17.74 4.68 9.55
N ASN A 49 17.39 5.69 8.72
CA ASN A 49 16.91 6.98 9.22
C ASN A 49 15.44 6.94 9.63
N PHE A 50 14.64 6.08 8.98
CA PHE A 50 13.26 5.80 9.37
C PHE A 50 12.88 4.38 8.90
N ALA A 51 11.78 3.88 9.43
CA ALA A 51 11.29 2.56 9.09
C ALA A 51 9.83 2.59 8.62
N ILE A 52 9.49 1.72 7.69
CA ILE A 52 8.10 1.46 7.28
C ILE A 52 7.76 0.03 7.69
N VAL A 53 6.76 -0.13 8.55
CA VAL A 53 6.24 -1.44 8.98
C VAL A 53 4.99 -1.75 8.20
N VAL A 54 5.05 -2.80 7.37
CA VAL A 54 3.93 -3.22 6.52
C VAL A 54 3.32 -4.51 7.04
N SER A 55 2.01 -4.53 7.25
CA SER A 55 1.31 -5.73 7.70
C SER A 55 -0.17 -5.69 7.32
N PRO A 56 -0.86 -6.84 7.16
CA PRO A 56 -2.28 -6.87 6.86
C PRO A 56 -3.16 -6.34 8.01
N ASN A 57 -2.66 -6.37 9.22
CA ASN A 57 -3.38 -5.84 10.38
C ASN A 57 -2.40 -5.39 11.46
N ALA A 58 -2.12 -4.09 11.50
CA ALA A 58 -1.21 -3.49 12.47
C ALA A 58 -1.69 -3.59 13.93
N ALA A 59 -2.94 -4.00 14.18
CA ALA A 59 -3.45 -4.21 15.53
C ALA A 59 -3.05 -5.58 16.13
N LEU A 60 -2.45 -6.48 15.35
CA LEU A 60 -1.97 -7.77 15.84
C LEU A 60 -0.72 -7.62 16.71
N PRO A 61 -0.46 -8.58 17.64
CA PRO A 61 0.69 -8.52 18.55
C PRO A 61 2.05 -8.43 17.85
N GLY A 62 2.28 -9.20 16.77
CA GLY A 62 3.54 -9.18 16.04
C GLY A 62 3.86 -7.81 15.43
N PRO A 63 3.02 -7.26 14.52
CA PRO A 63 3.22 -5.92 13.99
C PRO A 63 3.29 -4.82 15.07
N THR A 64 2.57 -4.97 16.18
CA THR A 64 2.68 -4.06 17.33
C THR A 64 4.07 -4.11 17.93
N LYS A 65 4.59 -5.30 18.20
CA LYS A 65 5.93 -5.49 18.76
C LYS A 65 7.02 -4.94 17.84
N ALA A 66 6.93 -5.21 16.53
CA ALA A 66 7.92 -4.71 15.57
C ALA A 66 8.01 -3.17 15.58
N ARG A 67 6.87 -2.47 15.49
CA ARG A 67 6.89 -0.99 15.48
C ARG A 67 7.35 -0.38 16.81
N GLU A 68 7.07 -1.04 17.95
CA GLU A 68 7.51 -0.60 19.27
C GLU A 68 9.02 -0.72 19.42
N ILE A 69 9.62 -1.84 19.03
CA ILE A 69 11.08 -2.04 19.01
C ILE A 69 11.79 -0.97 18.17
N LEU A 70 11.26 -0.69 16.98
CA LEU A 70 11.84 0.32 16.08
C LEU A 70 11.75 1.74 16.68
N LYS A 71 10.64 2.04 17.34
CA LYS A 71 10.46 3.32 18.03
C LYS A 71 11.37 3.46 19.24
N GLU A 72 11.52 2.42 20.06
CA GLU A 72 12.44 2.38 21.21
C GLU A 72 13.88 2.59 20.76
N ALA A 73 14.23 2.15 19.56
CA ALA A 73 15.51 2.45 18.92
C ALA A 73 15.63 3.90 18.39
N GLY A 74 14.63 4.75 18.61
CA GLY A 74 14.65 6.17 18.23
C GLY A 74 14.24 6.44 16.78
N LEU A 75 13.72 5.46 16.04
CA LEU A 75 13.34 5.65 14.65
C LEU A 75 11.94 6.27 14.52
N PRO A 76 11.72 7.22 13.61
CA PRO A 76 10.40 7.52 13.08
C PRO A 76 9.84 6.29 12.35
N VAL A 77 8.60 5.91 12.65
CA VAL A 77 7.96 4.71 12.08
C VAL A 77 6.66 5.07 11.40
N LEU A 78 6.56 4.74 10.12
CA LEU A 78 5.32 4.75 9.35
C LEU A 78 4.75 3.34 9.30
N VAL A 79 3.51 3.17 9.71
CA VAL A 79 2.78 1.90 9.64
C VAL A 79 1.89 1.89 8.40
N VAL A 80 2.08 0.93 7.51
CA VAL A 80 1.22 0.72 6.32
C VAL A 80 0.42 -0.56 6.53
N SER A 81 -0.90 -0.49 6.41
CA SER A 81 -1.76 -1.61 6.78
C SER A 81 -3.13 -1.54 6.11
N ASP A 82 -3.87 -2.66 6.16
CA ASP A 82 -5.20 -2.79 5.61
C ASP A 82 -6.27 -2.31 6.60
N LEU A 83 -7.53 -2.28 6.14
CA LEU A 83 -8.68 -1.79 6.89
C LEU A 83 -8.80 -2.30 8.34
N PRO A 84 -8.51 -3.58 8.69
CA PRO A 84 -8.57 -4.05 10.07
C PRO A 84 -7.70 -3.25 11.06
N ALA A 85 -6.64 -2.61 10.59
CA ALA A 85 -5.77 -1.76 11.41
C ALA A 85 -6.40 -0.42 11.83
N LYS A 86 -7.50 -0.01 11.21
CA LYS A 86 -8.21 1.25 11.54
C LYS A 86 -8.56 1.37 13.03
N LYS A 87 -8.86 0.24 13.68
CA LYS A 87 -9.12 0.20 15.13
C LYS A 87 -7.92 0.58 16.00
N ALA A 88 -6.69 0.41 15.50
CA ALA A 88 -5.46 0.78 16.19
C ALA A 88 -5.00 2.23 15.89
N ALA A 89 -5.67 2.96 15.01
CA ALA A 89 -5.24 4.29 14.57
C ALA A 89 -5.08 5.28 15.74
N LYS A 90 -6.02 5.28 16.70
CA LYS A 90 -5.95 6.15 17.89
C LYS A 90 -4.77 5.81 18.80
N ASP A 91 -4.47 4.53 19.01
CA ASP A 91 -3.31 4.08 19.79
C ASP A 91 -2.00 4.44 19.09
N MET A 92 -1.93 4.21 17.79
CA MET A 92 -0.77 4.60 16.98
C MET A 92 -0.52 6.12 17.02
N ASP A 93 -1.58 6.91 16.92
CA ASP A 93 -1.51 8.37 17.04
C ASP A 93 -1.00 8.82 18.42
N ALA A 94 -1.60 8.32 19.49
CA ALA A 94 -1.20 8.63 20.85
C ALA A 94 0.26 8.25 21.16
N LYS A 95 0.75 7.17 20.54
CA LYS A 95 2.14 6.72 20.62
C LYS A 95 3.08 7.41 19.63
N GLY A 96 2.61 8.35 18.80
CA GLY A 96 3.44 9.11 17.86
C GLY A 96 3.92 8.34 16.63
N PHE A 97 3.24 7.25 16.26
CA PHE A 97 3.46 6.57 14.98
C PHE A 97 2.75 7.30 13.84
N GLY A 98 3.37 7.30 12.66
CA GLY A 98 2.63 7.54 11.43
C GLY A 98 1.83 6.31 11.02
N TYR A 99 0.73 6.53 10.31
CA TYR A 99 -0.01 5.41 9.73
C TYR A 99 -0.65 5.77 8.38
N PHE A 100 -0.68 4.76 7.52
CA PHE A 100 -1.30 4.78 6.20
C PHE A 100 -2.13 3.51 6.09
N VAL A 101 -3.42 3.59 6.44
CA VAL A 101 -4.34 2.46 6.46
C VAL A 101 -5.22 2.51 5.23
N VAL A 102 -5.20 1.46 4.41
CA VAL A 102 -5.88 1.42 3.11
C VAL A 102 -7.16 0.61 3.18
N GLU A 103 -8.30 1.25 2.92
CA GLU A 103 -9.60 0.55 2.96
C GLU A 103 -9.80 -0.44 1.80
N ALA A 104 -9.14 -0.21 0.67
CA ALA A 104 -9.25 -1.06 -0.52
C ALA A 104 -8.14 -2.10 -0.65
N ASP A 105 -7.15 -2.13 0.25
CA ASP A 105 -6.16 -3.20 0.29
C ASP A 105 -6.79 -4.41 0.99
N ALA A 106 -7.15 -5.40 0.21
CA ALA A 106 -7.76 -6.60 0.73
C ALA A 106 -6.69 -7.51 1.31
N MET A 107 -6.88 -7.94 2.55
CA MET A 107 -6.03 -8.96 3.14
C MET A 107 -6.04 -10.22 2.27
N ILE A 108 -4.86 -10.73 1.94
CA ILE A 108 -4.70 -11.96 1.19
C ILE A 108 -5.10 -13.11 2.11
N GLY A 109 -6.35 -13.51 1.99
CA GLY A 109 -6.92 -14.60 2.77
C GLY A 109 -6.41 -15.93 2.25
N ALA A 110 -5.53 -16.57 2.99
CA ALA A 110 -5.02 -17.88 2.65
C ALA A 110 -5.88 -18.98 3.27
N ARG A 111 -6.89 -19.45 2.56
CA ARG A 111 -7.48 -20.77 2.81
C ARG A 111 -6.83 -21.75 1.84
N ARG A 112 -6.06 -22.70 2.37
CA ARG A 112 -5.26 -23.66 1.58
C ARG A 112 -6.09 -24.44 0.54
N GLU A 113 -7.34 -24.67 0.83
CA GLU A 113 -8.25 -25.44 -0.02
C GLU A 113 -8.65 -24.73 -1.31
N PHE A 114 -8.44 -23.41 -1.38
CA PHE A 114 -8.78 -22.62 -2.56
C PHE A 114 -7.56 -22.02 -3.24
N LEU A 115 -6.52 -21.71 -2.47
CA LEU A 115 -5.39 -20.94 -2.96
C LEU A 115 -4.20 -21.83 -3.33
N ASP A 116 -3.98 -21.99 -4.63
CA ASP A 116 -2.68 -22.39 -5.13
C ASP A 116 -1.78 -21.15 -5.36
N PRO A 117 -0.49 -21.34 -5.63
CA PRO A 117 0.42 -20.22 -5.89
C PRO A 117 0.03 -19.36 -7.11
N VAL A 118 -0.64 -19.94 -8.09
CA VAL A 118 -1.08 -19.23 -9.31
C VAL A 118 -2.24 -18.29 -8.99
N GLU A 119 -3.28 -18.79 -8.30
CA GLU A 119 -4.40 -17.94 -7.87
C GLU A 119 -3.95 -16.82 -6.93
N MET A 120 -2.99 -17.10 -6.03
CA MET A 120 -2.39 -16.07 -5.19
C MET A 120 -1.68 -14.99 -5.99
N ALA A 121 -0.90 -15.37 -7.00
CA ALA A 121 -0.20 -14.42 -7.85
C ALA A 121 -1.19 -13.55 -8.66
N CYS A 122 -2.23 -14.14 -9.22
CA CYS A 122 -3.28 -13.43 -9.96
C CYS A 122 -4.03 -12.45 -9.06
N PHE A 123 -4.46 -12.89 -7.88
CA PHE A 123 -5.17 -12.05 -6.92
C PHE A 123 -4.31 -10.86 -6.46
N ASN A 124 -3.03 -11.11 -6.17
CA ASN A 124 -2.08 -10.06 -5.78
C ASN A 124 -1.85 -9.06 -6.89
N ALA A 125 -1.72 -9.51 -8.13
CA ALA A 125 -1.58 -8.64 -9.29
C ALA A 125 -2.81 -7.73 -9.46
N ASP A 126 -4.01 -8.27 -9.28
CA ASP A 126 -5.25 -7.50 -9.36
C ASP A 126 -5.36 -6.46 -8.23
N ILE A 127 -5.00 -6.79 -6.99
CA ILE A 127 -4.93 -5.82 -5.89
C ILE A 127 -3.94 -4.70 -6.23
N ILE A 128 -2.73 -5.03 -6.67
CA ILE A 128 -1.70 -4.05 -7.03
C ILE A 128 -2.20 -3.09 -8.11
N LYS A 129 -2.88 -3.60 -9.14
CA LYS A 129 -3.48 -2.77 -10.20
C LYS A 129 -4.52 -1.80 -9.63
N VAL A 130 -5.45 -2.30 -8.83
CA VAL A 130 -6.49 -1.45 -8.22
C VAL A 130 -5.85 -0.34 -7.41
N LEU A 131 -4.91 -0.64 -6.52
CA LEU A 131 -4.27 0.36 -5.66
C LEU A 131 -3.44 1.37 -6.48
N ALA A 132 -2.74 0.90 -7.52
CA ALA A 132 -1.97 1.77 -8.39
C ALA A 132 -2.87 2.73 -9.19
N LEU A 133 -3.98 2.23 -9.73
CA LEU A 133 -4.82 2.97 -10.66
C LEU A 133 -5.92 3.80 -9.98
N THR A 134 -6.25 3.53 -8.72
CA THR A 134 -7.24 4.32 -7.96
C THR A 134 -6.64 5.47 -7.15
N GLY A 135 -5.32 5.70 -7.27
CA GLY A 135 -4.63 6.83 -6.62
C GLY A 135 -4.05 6.52 -5.25
N VAL A 136 -4.25 5.32 -4.69
CA VAL A 136 -3.62 4.90 -3.43
C VAL A 136 -2.10 4.98 -3.53
N PHE A 137 -1.53 4.50 -4.64
CA PHE A 137 -0.09 4.57 -4.88
C PHE A 137 0.42 6.00 -4.94
N ASN A 138 -0.26 6.90 -5.68
CA ASN A 138 0.13 8.31 -5.75
C ASN A 138 0.10 8.98 -4.39
N LEU A 139 -0.89 8.66 -3.55
CA LEU A 139 -0.96 9.18 -2.18
C LEU A 139 0.19 8.64 -1.31
N LEU A 140 0.52 7.35 -1.45
CA LEU A 140 1.64 6.74 -0.75
C LEU A 140 2.98 7.38 -1.15
N VAL A 141 3.21 7.57 -2.47
CA VAL A 141 4.38 8.30 -3.00
C VAL A 141 4.51 9.66 -2.34
N LYS A 142 3.44 10.44 -2.33
CA LYS A 142 3.41 11.79 -1.73
C LYS A 142 3.77 11.77 -0.24
N CYS A 143 3.26 10.80 0.51
CA CYS A 143 3.54 10.66 1.93
C CYS A 143 5.01 10.30 2.20
N VAL A 144 5.54 9.34 1.46
CA VAL A 144 6.94 8.89 1.62
C VAL A 144 7.92 9.96 1.16
N ASP A 145 7.65 10.65 0.05
CA ASP A 145 8.45 11.79 -0.42
C ASP A 145 8.51 12.90 0.63
N GLY A 146 7.40 13.19 1.30
CA GLY A 146 7.38 14.18 2.39
C GLY A 146 8.33 13.81 3.53
N ILE A 147 8.38 12.55 3.92
CA ILE A 147 9.30 12.03 4.95
C ILE A 147 10.76 12.17 4.47
N ILE A 148 11.05 11.70 3.26
CA ILE A 148 12.41 11.76 2.68
C ILE A 148 12.89 13.21 2.57
N GLN A 149 12.04 14.12 2.09
CA GLN A 149 12.37 15.51 1.94
C GLN A 149 12.68 16.19 3.27
N ALA A 150 11.92 15.88 4.33
CA ALA A 150 12.21 16.41 5.67
C ALA A 150 13.61 16.01 6.15
N PHE A 151 14.01 14.74 5.95
CA PHE A 151 15.37 14.30 6.28
C PHE A 151 16.44 15.01 5.45
N LYS A 152 16.20 15.22 4.15
CA LYS A 152 17.13 15.97 3.28
C LYS A 152 17.32 17.42 3.73
N GLU A 153 16.29 18.00 4.34
CA GLU A 153 16.33 19.36 4.91
C GLU A 153 16.85 19.39 6.36
N GLY A 154 17.25 18.26 6.92
CA GLY A 154 17.72 18.18 8.32
C GLY A 154 16.61 18.37 9.36
N LYS A 155 15.36 18.21 8.96
CA LYS A 155 14.17 18.36 9.82
C LYS A 155 13.67 16.99 10.31
N GLN A 156 12.99 17.00 11.45
CA GLN A 156 12.19 15.84 11.87
C GLN A 156 10.96 15.70 10.94
N PRO A 157 10.70 14.51 10.38
CA PRO A 157 9.56 14.32 9.50
C PRO A 157 8.23 14.36 10.27
N GLU A 158 7.25 15.06 9.72
CA GLU A 158 5.87 14.90 10.12
C GLU A 158 5.32 13.62 9.51
N LEU A 159 5.02 12.64 10.35
CA LEU A 159 4.54 11.35 9.89
C LEU A 159 3.06 11.42 9.49
N PRO A 160 2.66 10.87 8.33
CA PRO A 160 1.28 10.89 7.90
C PRO A 160 0.38 10.07 8.83
N LYS A 161 -0.84 10.53 9.07
CA LYS A 161 -1.88 9.90 9.90
C LYS A 161 -3.16 9.77 9.08
N ILE A 162 -3.17 8.78 8.16
CA ILE A 162 -4.17 8.72 7.09
C ILE A 162 -4.86 7.36 7.10
N VAL A 163 -6.20 7.38 7.13
CA VAL A 163 -7.03 6.29 6.65
C VAL A 163 -7.45 6.65 5.24
N VAL A 164 -7.04 5.83 4.28
CA VAL A 164 -7.23 6.04 2.84
C VAL A 164 -8.58 5.49 2.43
N ASP A 165 -9.55 6.37 2.32
CA ASP A 165 -10.86 6.13 1.73
C ASP A 165 -10.85 6.48 0.22
N LYS A 166 -11.94 6.19 -0.47
CA LYS A 166 -12.09 6.49 -1.90
C LYS A 166 -11.85 7.97 -2.24
N THR A 167 -12.31 8.88 -1.39
CA THR A 167 -12.19 10.32 -1.66
C THR A 167 -10.75 10.78 -1.67
N LYS A 168 -9.96 10.33 -0.69
CA LYS A 168 -8.53 10.64 -0.60
C LYS A 168 -7.74 10.00 -1.74
N ALA A 169 -8.02 8.73 -2.03
CA ALA A 169 -7.36 8.00 -3.09
C ALA A 169 -7.62 8.65 -4.47
N LEU A 170 -8.88 8.81 -4.84
CA LEU A 170 -9.27 9.33 -6.16
C LEU A 170 -8.83 10.78 -6.41
N LYS A 171 -8.74 11.59 -5.36
CA LYS A 171 -8.15 12.92 -5.45
C LYS A 171 -6.70 12.89 -5.96
N GLU A 172 -5.92 11.93 -5.51
CA GLU A 172 -4.52 11.77 -5.94
C GLU A 172 -4.40 10.96 -7.24
N ALA A 173 -5.42 10.23 -7.66
CA ALA A 173 -5.44 9.55 -8.96
C ALA A 173 -5.35 10.55 -10.11
N GLY A 174 -5.99 11.71 -9.98
CA GLY A 174 -5.88 12.82 -10.91
C GLY A 174 -6.62 12.63 -12.23
N TYR A 175 -7.62 11.75 -12.26
CA TYR A 175 -8.49 11.56 -13.44
C TYR A 175 -9.23 12.85 -13.79
N GLN A 176 -9.18 13.23 -15.06
CA GLN A 176 -9.84 14.42 -15.61
C GLN A 176 -11.14 14.03 -16.36
N ASN A 177 -11.16 12.87 -17.01
CA ASN A 177 -12.35 12.33 -17.63
C ASN A 177 -13.33 11.82 -16.54
N PRO A 178 -14.60 12.30 -16.52
CA PRO A 178 -15.56 11.93 -15.48
C PRO A 178 -15.94 10.45 -15.50
N TYR A 179 -15.90 9.78 -16.65
CA TYR A 179 -16.17 8.35 -16.75
C TYR A 179 -14.98 7.51 -16.26
N ALA A 180 -13.73 7.94 -16.52
CA ALA A 180 -12.55 7.35 -15.94
C ALA A 180 -12.58 7.46 -14.41
N TYR A 181 -12.91 8.63 -13.89
CA TYR A 181 -13.09 8.84 -12.44
C TYR A 181 -14.16 7.94 -11.84
N ALA A 182 -15.33 7.81 -12.50
CA ALA A 182 -16.43 6.95 -12.05
C ALA A 182 -16.03 5.46 -12.02
N LYS A 183 -15.32 4.98 -13.05
CA LYS A 183 -14.80 3.61 -13.11
C LYS A 183 -13.76 3.34 -12.00
N ALA A 184 -12.83 4.26 -11.78
CA ALA A 184 -11.85 4.15 -10.71
C ALA A 184 -12.51 4.15 -9.31
N MET A 185 -13.57 4.93 -9.12
CA MET A 185 -14.37 4.90 -7.90
C MET A 185 -15.05 3.55 -7.70
N ALA A 186 -15.68 3.00 -8.74
CA ALA A 186 -16.31 1.68 -8.68
C ALA A 186 -15.29 0.58 -8.38
N ALA A 187 -14.08 0.66 -8.97
CA ALA A 187 -12.99 -0.25 -8.69
C ALA A 187 -12.56 -0.21 -7.21
N PHE A 188 -12.39 0.99 -6.64
CA PHE A 188 -12.04 1.14 -5.23
C PHE A 188 -13.11 0.56 -4.30
N GLU A 189 -14.39 0.85 -4.55
CA GLU A 189 -15.49 0.33 -3.73
C GLU A 189 -15.64 -1.19 -3.84
N ALA A 190 -15.45 -1.76 -5.02
CA ALA A 190 -15.43 -3.20 -5.20
C ALA A 190 -14.28 -3.84 -4.41
N ALA A 191 -13.06 -3.30 -4.50
CA ALA A 191 -11.91 -3.77 -3.74
C ALA A 191 -12.11 -3.65 -2.23
N ARG A 192 -12.71 -2.56 -1.74
CA ARG A 192 -13.07 -2.41 -0.33
C ARG A 192 -14.04 -3.53 0.11
N ARG A 193 -15.01 -3.89 -0.71
CA ARG A 193 -15.94 -4.98 -0.41
C ARG A 193 -15.26 -6.36 -0.40
N VAL A 194 -14.21 -6.55 -1.19
CA VAL A 194 -13.39 -7.78 -1.14
C VAL A 194 -12.81 -7.99 0.25
N GLY A 195 -12.35 -6.94 0.93
CA GLY A 195 -11.85 -7.03 2.30
C GLY A 195 -12.88 -7.57 3.30
N ASP A 196 -14.17 -7.23 3.13
CA ASP A 196 -15.25 -7.78 3.97
C ASP A 196 -15.42 -9.30 3.70
N LEU A 197 -15.46 -9.70 2.42
CA LEU A 197 -15.63 -11.12 2.03
C LEU A 197 -14.44 -11.97 2.49
N THR A 198 -13.22 -11.50 2.31
CA THR A 198 -12.03 -12.23 2.77
C THR A 198 -12.00 -12.35 4.29
N THR A 199 -12.41 -11.32 5.01
CA THR A 199 -12.54 -11.37 6.48
C THR A 199 -13.59 -12.40 6.91
N GLU A 200 -14.72 -12.43 6.23
CA GLU A 200 -15.80 -13.40 6.49
C GLU A 200 -15.33 -14.82 6.23
N GLY A 201 -14.86 -15.11 5.01
CA GLY A 201 -14.47 -16.45 4.59
C GLY A 201 -13.21 -16.99 5.25
N CYS A 202 -12.25 -16.12 5.66
CA CYS A 202 -11.01 -16.58 6.24
C CYS A 202 -11.01 -16.69 7.76
N PHE A 203 -11.86 -15.91 8.46
CA PHE A 203 -11.77 -15.80 9.91
C PHE A 203 -13.07 -16.08 10.66
N LYS A 204 -14.25 -15.86 10.04
CA LYS A 204 -15.52 -15.98 10.75
C LYS A 204 -16.18 -17.34 10.54
N ILE A 205 -16.08 -17.88 9.33
CA ILE A 205 -16.75 -19.12 8.93
C ILE A 205 -15.74 -20.27 8.95
N GLN A 206 -16.12 -21.40 9.58
CA GLN A 206 -15.26 -22.58 9.68
C GLN A 206 -15.72 -23.71 8.76
N GLU A 207 -16.99 -23.74 8.38
CA GLU A 207 -17.56 -24.73 7.48
C GLU A 207 -17.00 -24.58 6.07
N ARG A 208 -16.26 -25.61 5.61
CA ARG A 208 -15.53 -25.59 4.34
C ARG A 208 -16.44 -25.29 3.14
N GLU A 209 -17.60 -25.90 3.10
CA GLU A 209 -18.59 -25.76 2.02
C GLU A 209 -19.17 -24.35 1.94
N VAL A 210 -19.08 -23.57 3.04
CA VAL A 210 -19.57 -22.19 3.11
C VAL A 210 -18.45 -21.19 2.82
N TYR A 211 -17.26 -21.36 3.42
CA TYR A 211 -16.21 -20.34 3.23
C TYR A 211 -15.55 -20.40 1.85
N ILE A 212 -15.45 -21.56 1.20
CA ILE A 212 -14.83 -21.67 -0.13
C ILE A 212 -15.54 -20.79 -1.17
N PRO A 213 -16.87 -20.86 -1.35
CA PRO A 213 -17.57 -19.97 -2.27
C PRO A 213 -17.39 -18.47 -1.94
N ILE A 214 -17.31 -18.11 -0.66
CA ILE A 214 -17.11 -16.71 -0.23
C ILE A 214 -15.73 -16.23 -0.63
N VAL A 215 -14.69 -17.03 -0.39
CA VAL A 215 -13.31 -16.67 -0.78
C VAL A 215 -13.19 -16.62 -2.30
N ALA A 216 -13.78 -17.57 -3.02
CA ALA A 216 -13.82 -17.55 -4.48
C ALA A 216 -14.53 -16.29 -5.01
N ALA A 217 -15.67 -15.91 -4.43
CA ALA A 217 -16.39 -14.70 -4.79
C ALA A 217 -15.54 -13.42 -4.53
N ALA A 218 -14.75 -13.41 -3.45
CA ALA A 218 -13.82 -12.31 -3.18
C ALA A 218 -12.75 -12.17 -4.27
N HIS A 219 -12.19 -13.27 -4.77
CA HIS A 219 -11.23 -13.28 -5.87
C HIS A 219 -11.87 -12.81 -7.18
N GLU A 220 -13.06 -13.28 -7.53
CA GLU A 220 -13.77 -12.83 -8.74
C GLU A 220 -14.13 -11.33 -8.66
N LEU A 221 -14.53 -10.84 -7.49
CA LEU A 221 -14.83 -9.42 -7.31
C LEU A 221 -13.56 -8.56 -7.43
N MET A 222 -12.41 -9.02 -6.95
CA MET A 222 -11.14 -8.31 -7.11
C MET A 222 -10.71 -8.27 -8.58
N ARG A 223 -10.85 -9.37 -9.30
CA ARG A 223 -10.61 -9.43 -10.76
C ARG A 223 -11.47 -8.42 -11.50
N TYR A 224 -12.73 -8.29 -11.12
CA TYR A 224 -13.63 -7.30 -11.72
C TYR A 224 -13.22 -5.86 -11.37
N ALA A 225 -12.84 -5.61 -10.12
CA ALA A 225 -12.32 -4.33 -9.69
C ALA A 225 -11.06 -3.92 -10.49
N SER A 226 -10.16 -4.87 -10.71
CA SER A 226 -8.96 -4.68 -11.52
C SER A 226 -9.27 -4.27 -12.96
N LYS A 227 -10.24 -4.91 -13.60
CA LYS A 227 -10.70 -4.56 -14.95
C LYS A 227 -11.27 -3.13 -15.01
N LEU A 228 -12.09 -2.75 -14.04
CA LEU A 228 -12.63 -1.38 -13.97
C LEU A 228 -11.51 -0.33 -13.79
N ALA A 229 -10.50 -0.64 -12.98
CA ALA A 229 -9.36 0.24 -12.79
C ALA A 229 -8.52 0.39 -14.08
N GLU A 230 -8.29 -0.71 -14.81
CA GLU A 230 -7.63 -0.69 -16.12
C GLU A 230 -8.42 0.13 -17.14
N GLU A 231 -9.72 -0.09 -17.23
CA GLU A 231 -10.59 0.68 -18.14
C GLU A 231 -10.59 2.17 -17.80
N ALA A 232 -10.55 2.55 -16.52
CA ALA A 232 -10.41 3.95 -16.12
C ALA A 232 -9.10 4.54 -16.67
N ARG A 233 -7.99 3.82 -16.51
CA ARG A 233 -6.68 4.25 -17.02
C ARG A 233 -6.64 4.36 -18.54
N GLU A 234 -7.19 3.38 -19.26
CA GLU A 234 -7.24 3.39 -20.73
C GLU A 234 -8.15 4.49 -21.27
N THR A 235 -9.26 4.78 -20.60
CA THR A 235 -10.12 5.95 -20.93
C THR A 235 -9.32 7.25 -20.85
N GLU A 236 -8.56 7.46 -19.77
CA GLU A 236 -7.75 8.66 -19.59
C GLU A 236 -6.58 8.73 -20.60
N LYS A 237 -5.96 7.59 -20.93
CA LYS A 237 -4.90 7.51 -21.94
C LYS A 237 -5.41 7.80 -23.36
N SER A 238 -6.61 7.37 -23.70
CA SER A 238 -7.18 7.61 -25.02
C SER A 238 -7.35 9.10 -25.36
N GLU A 239 -7.47 9.92 -24.33
CA GLU A 239 -7.55 11.39 -24.44
C GLU A 239 -6.20 12.07 -24.14
N ASP A 240 -5.13 11.32 -23.98
CA ASP A 240 -3.79 11.81 -23.62
C ASP A 240 -3.78 12.70 -22.36
N MET A 241 -4.62 12.36 -21.37
CA MET A 241 -4.78 13.13 -20.13
C MET A 241 -3.95 12.61 -18.97
N VAL A 242 -3.36 11.42 -19.07
CA VAL A 242 -2.56 10.85 -18.00
C VAL A 242 -1.29 11.63 -17.77
N LEU A 243 -1.14 12.13 -16.55
CA LEU A 243 0.03 12.90 -16.13
C LEU A 243 0.91 12.09 -15.16
N ARG A 244 2.22 12.19 -15.31
CA ARG A 244 3.20 11.61 -14.39
C ARG A 244 4.16 12.67 -13.86
N LYS A 245 4.71 12.41 -12.69
CA LYS A 245 5.68 13.29 -12.03
C LYS A 245 6.81 12.43 -11.47
N PRO A 246 7.79 12.05 -12.31
CA PRO A 246 8.86 11.15 -11.89
C PRO A 246 9.92 11.88 -11.05
N HIS A 247 10.76 11.09 -10.38
CA HIS A 247 11.94 11.59 -9.68
C HIS A 247 13.15 11.69 -10.61
N GLY A 248 14.04 12.64 -10.33
CA GLY A 248 15.39 12.68 -10.87
C GLY A 248 16.32 11.70 -10.14
N LYS A 249 17.56 11.54 -10.63
CA LYS A 249 18.59 10.72 -9.97
C LYS A 249 18.95 11.18 -8.55
N ASP A 250 18.80 12.45 -8.29
CA ASP A 250 19.01 13.10 -6.99
C ASP A 250 17.75 13.09 -6.09
N GLY A 251 16.69 12.38 -6.51
CA GLY A 251 15.40 12.33 -5.82
C GLY A 251 14.56 13.60 -5.93
N SER A 252 14.98 14.60 -6.70
CA SER A 252 14.16 15.77 -6.98
C SER A 252 12.94 15.41 -7.82
N LEU A 253 11.78 16.00 -7.51
CA LEU A 253 10.58 15.84 -8.33
C LEU A 253 10.75 16.64 -9.62
N LEU A 254 10.63 15.96 -10.75
CA LEU A 254 10.70 16.59 -12.08
C LEU A 254 9.38 17.28 -12.45
N SER A 255 9.34 17.94 -13.60
CA SER A 255 8.12 18.54 -14.12
C SER A 255 7.00 17.51 -14.30
N LYS A 256 5.74 17.92 -14.09
CA LYS A 256 4.58 17.08 -14.36
C LYS A 256 4.30 17.10 -15.86
N VAL A 257 4.36 15.94 -16.49
CA VAL A 257 4.27 15.79 -17.95
C VAL A 257 3.33 14.64 -18.33
N LYS A 258 2.91 14.61 -19.57
CA LYS A 258 2.19 13.49 -20.16
C LYS A 258 3.06 12.25 -20.27
N LEU A 259 2.45 11.07 -20.49
CA LEU A 259 3.20 9.80 -20.50
C LEU A 259 4.32 9.75 -21.52
N MET A 260 4.12 10.33 -22.70
CA MET A 260 5.10 10.29 -23.81
C MET A 260 6.08 11.47 -23.79
N GLU A 261 5.86 12.46 -22.94
CA GLU A 261 6.73 13.63 -22.83
C GLU A 261 7.95 13.35 -21.95
N LYS A 262 9.08 13.99 -22.30
CA LYS A 262 10.32 13.94 -21.50
C LYS A 262 10.19 14.93 -20.33
N PRO A 263 10.29 14.48 -19.08
CA PRO A 263 10.27 15.39 -17.94
C PRO A 263 11.59 16.17 -17.83
N GLU A 264 11.49 17.42 -17.42
CA GLU A 264 12.64 18.30 -17.19
C GLU A 264 12.81 18.60 -15.69
N LYS A 265 14.02 18.91 -15.26
CA LYS A 265 14.26 19.49 -13.93
C LYS A 265 13.55 20.85 -13.86
N LYS A 266 12.85 21.08 -12.76
CA LYS A 266 12.29 22.40 -12.46
C LYS A 266 13.39 23.38 -12.09
#